data_24ccfa1e372373763fa38880dba313ab
#
_entry.id   24ccfa1e372373763fa38880dba313ab
#
_cell.length_a   1.000
_cell.length_b   1.000
_cell.length_c   1.000
_cell.angle_alpha   90.00
_cell.angle_beta   90.00
_cell.angle_gamma   90.00
#
_symmetry.space_group_name_H-M   'P 1'
#
loop_
_entity.id
_entity.type
_entity.pdbx_description
1 polymer ?
#
loop_
_entity_poly.entity_id
_entity_poly.type
_entity_poly.pdbx_seq_one_letter_code
_entity_poly.pdbx_strand_id
1 'polypeptide(L)'
;IYVGDLSIKPETAWIAEAGFDYRTAEAYLRPTIYVRQIDDYIQGVPFDATPGILNTPQEMVASMNGDPTPLRFANVDARLYGIDIDAGLDLAGPWRIDAVASYVRGERRDIDDNLYRIAPPSLTMGLTYEQPAWSATMETQAVARQDKVSLTNSEAKTAGYVLLNIFGAWTIRDGVRLSAGIENLLDHKYEEHLSGYNRIDGSDVPLGSRLPGAGRGVFIRLGVAG
;
A
#
# COMPACT_ATOMS: atom_id res chain seq x y z
N ILE A 1 -0.15 -12.92 15.75
CA ILE A 1 -0.98 -12.57 16.94
C ILE A 1 -0.45 -11.29 17.54
N TYR A 2 -1.36 -10.40 17.96
CA TYR A 2 -1.03 -9.21 18.72
C TYR A 2 -1.55 -9.36 20.15
N VAL A 3 -0.73 -9.00 21.10
CA VAL A 3 -1.10 -8.98 22.52
C VAL A 3 -1.25 -7.53 22.97
N GLY A 4 -2.40 -7.20 23.55
CA GLY A 4 -2.69 -5.88 24.10
C GLY A 4 -1.85 -5.58 25.35
N ASP A 5 -1.55 -4.31 25.55
CA ASP A 5 -0.91 -3.78 26.75
C ASP A 5 -1.78 -2.64 27.32
N LEU A 6 -2.19 -2.77 28.58
CA LEU A 6 -3.03 -1.78 29.26
C LEU A 6 -2.23 -0.53 29.68
N SER A 7 -0.91 -0.55 29.60
CA SER A 7 -0.02 0.57 29.91
C SER A 7 0.26 1.50 28.72
N ILE A 8 -0.30 1.20 27.55
CA ILE A 8 -0.13 2.02 26.33
C ILE A 8 -0.63 3.44 26.59
N LYS A 9 0.22 4.40 26.25
CA LYS A 9 -0.11 5.82 26.28
C LYS A 9 -0.73 6.26 24.95
N PRO A 10 -1.56 7.32 24.95
CA PRO A 10 -2.02 7.95 23.71
C PRO A 10 -0.85 8.52 22.90
N GLU A 11 -0.92 8.39 21.60
CA GLU A 11 0.01 9.04 20.67
C GLU A 11 -0.16 10.56 20.70
N THR A 12 0.96 11.29 20.63
CA THR A 12 0.97 12.74 20.44
C THR A 12 1.77 13.08 19.20
N ALA A 13 1.19 13.82 18.26
CA ALA A 13 1.83 14.13 17.00
C ALA A 13 1.98 15.63 16.77
N TRP A 14 3.17 16.03 16.33
CA TRP A 14 3.41 17.30 15.64
C TRP A 14 3.45 17.02 14.13
N ILE A 15 2.68 17.79 13.36
CA ILE A 15 2.54 17.59 11.92
C ILE A 15 2.77 18.93 11.22
N ALA A 16 3.64 18.92 10.21
CA ALA A 16 3.75 19.99 9.23
C ALA A 16 3.47 19.40 7.83
N GLU A 17 2.65 20.11 7.09
CA GLU A 17 2.25 19.75 5.74
C GLU A 17 2.22 20.99 4.87
N ALA A 18 2.70 20.87 3.62
CA ALA A 18 2.65 21.93 2.63
C ALA A 18 2.35 21.32 1.25
N GLY A 19 1.51 21.99 0.51
CA GLY A 19 1.15 21.59 -0.85
C GLY A 19 0.61 22.77 -1.64
N PHE A 20 0.36 22.55 -2.91
CA PHE A 20 -0.32 23.52 -3.76
C PHE A 20 -1.23 22.79 -4.77
N ASP A 21 -2.19 23.52 -5.30
CA ASP A 21 -3.06 23.07 -6.40
C ASP A 21 -2.84 24.02 -7.58
N TYR A 22 -2.13 23.53 -8.60
CA TYR A 22 -1.93 24.24 -9.85
C TYR A 22 -2.86 23.66 -10.91
N ARG A 23 -3.64 24.51 -11.58
CA ARG A 23 -4.57 24.11 -12.63
C ARG A 23 -4.53 25.05 -13.80
N THR A 24 -4.57 24.48 -15.00
CA THR A 24 -4.86 25.16 -16.26
C THR A 24 -6.07 24.51 -16.94
N ALA A 25 -6.40 24.93 -18.16
CA ALA A 25 -7.42 24.25 -18.95
C ALA A 25 -7.03 22.82 -19.33
N GLU A 26 -5.72 22.51 -19.41
CA GLU A 26 -5.20 21.26 -19.95
C GLU A 26 -4.45 20.42 -18.89
N ALA A 27 -4.10 21.00 -17.74
CA ALA A 27 -3.27 20.29 -16.76
C ALA A 27 -3.64 20.61 -15.32
N TYR A 28 -3.39 19.67 -14.44
CA TYR A 28 -3.34 19.92 -12.99
C TYR A 28 -2.14 19.23 -12.36
N LEU A 29 -1.66 19.82 -11.25
CA LEU A 29 -0.58 19.27 -10.44
C LEU A 29 -0.83 19.61 -8.97
N ARG A 30 -0.92 18.59 -8.10
CA ARG A 30 -1.20 18.71 -6.68
C ARG A 30 -0.18 17.91 -5.87
N PRO A 31 1.00 18.45 -5.63
CA PRO A 31 1.94 17.84 -4.71
C PRO A 31 1.61 18.23 -3.26
N THR A 32 1.79 17.28 -2.35
CA THR A 32 1.75 17.48 -0.90
C THR A 32 2.98 16.86 -0.28
N ILE A 33 3.76 17.64 0.46
CA ILE A 33 4.87 17.15 1.28
C ILE A 33 4.48 17.23 2.76
N TYR A 34 4.92 16.25 3.54
CA TYR A 34 4.60 16.23 4.97
C TYR A 34 5.73 15.65 5.80
N VAL A 35 5.77 16.09 7.06
CA VAL A 35 6.56 15.49 8.13
C VAL A 35 5.70 15.39 9.38
N ARG A 36 5.80 14.24 10.05
CA ARG A 36 5.08 13.94 11.30
C ARG A 36 6.10 13.43 12.30
N GLN A 37 6.20 14.08 13.45
CA GLN A 37 6.91 13.57 14.61
C GLN A 37 5.87 13.08 15.61
N ILE A 38 5.96 11.83 16.00
CA ILE A 38 4.97 11.20 16.86
C ILE A 38 5.70 10.66 18.08
N ASP A 39 5.35 11.18 19.24
CA ASP A 39 5.79 10.66 20.52
C ASP A 39 4.76 9.61 20.98
N ASP A 40 5.24 8.56 21.60
CA ASP A 40 4.43 7.43 22.05
C ASP A 40 3.66 6.71 20.90
N TYR A 41 4.20 6.68 19.67
CA TYR A 41 3.62 5.96 18.53
C TYR A 41 3.38 4.49 18.87
N ILE A 42 2.18 3.97 18.61
CA ILE A 42 1.80 2.60 18.97
C ILE A 42 2.22 1.64 17.85
N GLN A 43 3.24 0.85 18.12
CA GLN A 43 3.75 -0.15 17.17
C GLN A 43 3.73 -1.55 17.80
N GLY A 44 3.52 -2.58 16.95
CA GLY A 44 3.79 -3.95 17.32
C GLY A 44 5.30 -4.17 17.42
N VAL A 45 5.77 -4.66 18.56
CA VAL A 45 7.18 -5.02 18.79
C VAL A 45 7.27 -6.45 19.33
N PRO A 46 8.39 -7.16 19.14
CA PRO A 46 8.61 -8.47 19.77
C PRO A 46 8.53 -8.39 21.29
N PHE A 47 8.23 -9.52 21.94
CA PHE A 47 8.22 -9.60 23.41
C PHE A 47 9.61 -9.41 24.00
N ASP A 48 10.63 -9.89 23.31
CA ASP A 48 12.03 -9.78 23.74
C ASP A 48 12.97 -9.61 22.54
N ALA A 49 14.28 -9.58 22.79
CA ALA A 49 15.32 -9.42 21.78
C ALA A 49 15.57 -10.69 20.93
N THR A 50 14.93 -11.81 21.23
CA THR A 50 15.13 -13.12 20.59
C THR A 50 13.81 -13.67 20.04
N PRO A 51 13.22 -13.07 18.99
CA PRO A 51 11.97 -13.53 18.41
C PRO A 51 12.04 -15.00 17.98
N GLY A 52 10.99 -15.76 18.29
CA GLY A 52 10.91 -17.20 17.99
C GLY A 52 11.51 -18.12 19.07
N ILE A 53 12.15 -17.58 20.10
CA ILE A 53 12.48 -18.31 21.31
C ILE A 53 11.36 -18.06 22.32
N LEU A 54 10.69 -19.13 22.76
CA LEU A 54 9.50 -19.05 23.61
C LEU A 54 9.87 -18.78 25.08
N ASN A 55 10.20 -17.53 25.39
CA ASN A 55 10.66 -17.10 26.70
C ASN A 55 9.52 -16.63 27.63
N THR A 56 8.34 -16.33 27.07
CA THR A 56 7.21 -15.81 27.83
C THR A 56 5.98 -16.71 27.69
N PRO A 57 5.07 -16.74 28.70
CA PRO A 57 3.81 -17.48 28.57
C PRO A 57 2.97 -17.07 27.38
N GLN A 58 3.02 -15.79 26.99
CA GLN A 58 2.30 -15.25 25.83
C GLN A 58 2.84 -15.84 24.53
N GLU A 59 4.16 -15.93 24.38
CA GLU A 59 4.80 -16.57 23.22
C GLU A 59 4.49 -18.05 23.14
N MET A 60 4.51 -18.76 24.28
CA MET A 60 4.12 -20.17 24.33
C MET A 60 2.69 -20.40 23.88
N VAL A 61 1.73 -19.62 24.41
CA VAL A 61 0.31 -19.71 24.01
C VAL A 61 0.11 -19.33 22.54
N ALA A 62 0.78 -18.28 22.06
CA ALA A 62 0.70 -17.87 20.66
C ALA A 62 1.29 -18.93 19.72
N SER A 63 2.41 -19.54 20.08
CA SER A 63 3.02 -20.64 19.33
C SER A 63 2.10 -21.86 19.22
N MET A 64 1.42 -22.23 20.31
CA MET A 64 0.40 -23.29 20.29
C MET A 64 -0.78 -22.98 19.36
N ASN A 65 -1.00 -21.71 19.05
CA ASN A 65 -2.00 -21.22 18.07
C ASN A 65 -1.39 -20.85 16.70
N GLY A 66 -0.21 -21.37 16.39
CA GLY A 66 0.43 -21.23 15.07
C GLY A 66 1.18 -19.93 14.83
N ASP A 67 1.48 -19.14 15.89
CA ASP A 67 2.28 -17.91 15.78
C ASP A 67 3.44 -17.92 16.78
N PRO A 68 4.62 -18.39 16.37
CA PRO A 68 5.79 -18.46 17.26
C PRO A 68 6.44 -17.09 17.53
N THR A 69 6.01 -16.04 16.84
CA THR A 69 6.56 -14.68 16.93
C THR A 69 5.48 -13.63 17.16
N PRO A 70 4.67 -13.76 18.22
CA PRO A 70 3.64 -12.77 18.50
C PRO A 70 4.27 -11.40 18.79
N LEU A 71 3.52 -10.35 18.50
CA LEU A 71 3.90 -8.98 18.79
C LEU A 71 3.07 -8.46 19.97
N ARG A 72 3.65 -7.61 20.80
CA ARG A 72 2.92 -6.79 21.77
C ARG A 72 2.86 -5.36 21.27
N PHE A 73 1.81 -4.63 21.62
CA PHE A 73 1.80 -3.19 21.40
C PHE A 73 2.73 -2.51 22.40
N ALA A 74 3.50 -1.53 21.90
CA ALA A 74 4.37 -0.70 22.73
C ALA A 74 4.41 0.72 22.14
N ASN A 75 4.63 1.71 23.01
CA ASN A 75 4.91 3.06 22.59
C ASN A 75 6.39 3.17 22.15
N VAL A 76 6.61 3.78 21.00
CA VAL A 76 7.93 4.10 20.46
C VAL A 76 7.91 5.53 19.92
N ASP A 77 9.05 6.19 19.79
CA ASP A 77 9.10 7.50 19.16
C ASP A 77 9.32 7.34 17.65
N ALA A 78 8.50 8.01 16.86
CA ALA A 78 8.46 7.85 15.42
C ALA A 78 8.60 9.18 14.67
N ARG A 79 9.11 9.09 13.45
CA ARG A 79 9.05 10.13 12.44
C ARG A 79 8.60 9.53 11.12
N LEU A 80 7.57 10.15 10.53
CA LEU A 80 7.14 9.86 9.16
C LEU A 80 7.30 11.11 8.31
N TYR A 81 7.75 10.93 7.08
CA TYR A 81 7.81 12.01 6.09
C TYR A 81 7.59 11.45 4.70
N GLY A 82 7.09 12.28 3.82
CA GLY A 82 6.76 11.82 2.49
C GLY A 82 6.32 12.91 1.55
N ILE A 83 5.99 12.47 0.34
CA ILE A 83 5.40 13.27 -0.71
C ILE A 83 4.32 12.46 -1.42
N ASP A 84 3.18 13.07 -1.64
CA ASP A 84 2.11 12.58 -2.50
C ASP A 84 1.92 13.55 -3.67
N ILE A 85 1.74 13.02 -4.86
CA ILE A 85 1.56 13.80 -6.10
C ILE A 85 0.35 13.24 -6.84
N ASP A 86 -0.58 14.12 -7.21
CA ASP A 86 -1.68 13.86 -8.12
C ASP A 86 -1.58 14.84 -9.30
N ALA A 87 -1.47 14.31 -10.51
CA ALA A 87 -1.22 15.10 -11.71
C ALA A 87 -2.03 14.57 -12.89
N GLY A 88 -2.44 15.48 -13.78
CA GLY A 88 -3.09 15.14 -15.03
C GLY A 88 -2.77 16.15 -16.12
N LEU A 89 -2.73 15.65 -17.36
CA LEU A 89 -2.42 16.43 -18.55
C LEU A 89 -3.27 15.97 -19.72
N ASP A 90 -4.06 16.90 -20.29
CA ASP A 90 -4.72 16.71 -21.56
C ASP A 90 -3.70 16.94 -22.68
N LEU A 91 -3.50 15.92 -23.49
CA LEU A 91 -2.61 15.99 -24.66
C LEU A 91 -3.38 16.50 -25.89
N ALA A 92 -2.67 16.61 -27.03
CA ALA A 92 -3.33 16.94 -28.28
C ALA A 92 -4.40 15.89 -28.66
N GLY A 93 -5.59 16.35 -29.04
CA GLY A 93 -6.72 15.51 -29.44
C GLY A 93 -7.37 14.82 -28.23
N PRO A 94 -7.75 13.54 -28.34
CA PRO A 94 -8.56 12.84 -27.33
C PRO A 94 -7.72 12.14 -26.25
N TRP A 95 -6.46 12.47 -26.11
CA TRP A 95 -5.54 11.79 -25.20
C TRP A 95 -5.38 12.55 -23.89
N ARG A 96 -5.37 11.81 -22.79
CA ARG A 96 -5.13 12.30 -21.44
C ARG A 96 -4.17 11.39 -20.70
N ILE A 97 -3.27 11.97 -19.93
CA ILE A 97 -2.44 11.27 -18.94
C ILE A 97 -2.87 11.71 -17.55
N ASP A 98 -3.06 10.75 -16.65
CA ASP A 98 -3.23 10.94 -15.22
C ASP A 98 -2.17 10.15 -14.47
N ALA A 99 -1.63 10.70 -13.38
CA ALA A 99 -0.61 10.05 -12.59
C ALA A 99 -0.80 10.34 -11.10
N VAL A 100 -0.65 9.30 -10.28
CA VAL A 100 -0.59 9.39 -8.82
C VAL A 100 0.70 8.76 -8.36
N ALA A 101 1.51 9.49 -7.59
CA ALA A 101 2.74 8.99 -7.00
C ALA A 101 2.73 9.19 -5.49
N SER A 102 3.26 8.22 -4.74
CA SER A 102 3.38 8.31 -3.29
C SER A 102 4.74 7.79 -2.83
N TYR A 103 5.34 8.52 -1.91
CA TYR A 103 6.54 8.12 -1.19
C TYR A 103 6.36 8.41 0.29
N VAL A 104 6.55 7.42 1.13
CA VAL A 104 6.56 7.57 2.58
C VAL A 104 7.79 6.89 3.17
N ARG A 105 8.38 7.53 4.17
CA ARG A 105 9.45 7.01 4.99
C ARG A 105 9.02 7.07 6.44
N GLY A 106 9.18 5.96 7.15
CA GLY A 106 8.93 5.86 8.59
C GLY A 106 10.20 5.38 9.31
N GLU A 107 10.62 6.10 10.33
CA GLU A 107 11.81 5.84 11.12
C GLU A 107 11.49 5.91 12.60
N ARG A 108 12.10 5.05 13.39
CA ARG A 108 12.12 5.18 14.85
C ARG A 108 13.11 6.30 15.23
N ARG A 109 12.77 7.05 16.26
CA ARG A 109 13.62 8.12 16.80
C ARG A 109 14.34 7.70 18.09
N ASP A 110 13.85 6.66 18.73
CA ASP A 110 14.41 6.12 19.98
C ASP A 110 15.53 5.09 19.74
N ILE A 111 15.56 4.47 18.56
CA ILE A 111 16.62 3.56 18.11
C ILE A 111 16.90 3.75 16.61
N ASP A 112 18.00 3.25 16.12
CA ASP A 112 18.34 3.25 14.68
C ASP A 112 17.63 2.09 13.96
N ASP A 113 16.34 2.27 13.68
CA ASP A 113 15.51 1.30 12.95
C ASP A 113 14.41 2.00 12.16
N ASN A 114 13.81 1.29 11.21
CA ASN A 114 12.64 1.75 10.48
C ASN A 114 11.35 1.38 11.22
N LEU A 115 10.28 2.12 10.95
CA LEU A 115 8.95 1.72 11.39
C LEU A 115 8.51 0.45 10.66
N TYR A 116 7.72 -0.35 11.34
CA TYR A 116 7.19 -1.60 10.83
C TYR A 116 6.03 -1.35 9.85
N ARG A 117 6.04 -2.06 8.70
CA ARG A 117 4.96 -2.05 7.69
C ARG A 117 4.72 -0.68 7.05
N ILE A 118 5.78 -0.05 6.61
CA ILE A 118 5.70 1.19 5.80
C ILE A 118 5.59 0.83 4.33
N ALA A 119 4.63 1.45 3.64
CA ALA A 119 4.41 1.21 2.21
C ALA A 119 5.64 1.59 1.37
N PRO A 120 5.99 0.80 0.34
CA PRO A 120 7.02 1.18 -0.62
C PRO A 120 6.55 2.35 -1.51
N PRO A 121 7.49 3.11 -2.11
CA PRO A 121 7.16 4.11 -3.12
C PRO A 121 6.35 3.50 -4.26
N SER A 122 5.36 4.22 -4.74
CA SER A 122 4.47 3.76 -5.81
C SER A 122 4.16 4.87 -6.81
N LEU A 123 3.92 4.47 -8.05
CA LEU A 123 3.44 5.31 -9.14
C LEU A 123 2.35 4.55 -9.90
N THR A 124 1.19 5.15 -10.04
CA THR A 124 0.15 4.71 -10.97
C THR A 124 0.02 5.76 -12.06
N MET A 125 0.11 5.36 -13.32
CA MET A 125 -0.01 6.25 -14.47
C MET A 125 -0.96 5.65 -15.50
N GLY A 126 -1.98 6.40 -15.90
CA GLY A 126 -2.96 6.05 -16.91
C GLY A 126 -2.81 6.90 -18.17
N LEU A 127 -2.83 6.26 -19.34
CA LEU A 127 -3.00 6.90 -20.62
C LEU A 127 -4.40 6.58 -21.14
N THR A 128 -5.25 7.59 -21.22
CA THR A 128 -6.64 7.46 -21.65
C THR A 128 -6.84 8.07 -23.03
N TYR A 129 -7.51 7.33 -23.89
CA TYR A 129 -8.10 7.82 -25.14
C TYR A 129 -9.60 8.01 -24.91
N GLU A 130 -10.10 9.22 -25.06
CA GLU A 130 -11.48 9.56 -24.75
C GLU A 130 -12.26 10.04 -25.99
N GLN A 131 -13.45 9.50 -26.18
CA GLN A 131 -14.42 9.89 -27.21
C GLN A 131 -15.76 10.15 -26.54
N PRO A 132 -16.69 10.88 -27.17
CA PRO A 132 -18.00 11.20 -26.56
C PRO A 132 -18.78 10.01 -26.03
N ALA A 133 -18.67 8.83 -26.69
CA ALA A 133 -19.43 7.64 -26.31
C ALA A 133 -18.59 6.57 -25.60
N TRP A 134 -17.26 6.61 -25.67
CA TRP A 134 -16.41 5.59 -25.10
C TRP A 134 -15.03 6.11 -24.71
N SER A 135 -14.37 5.39 -23.81
CA SER A 135 -12.98 5.63 -23.44
C SER A 135 -12.22 4.31 -23.31
N ALA A 136 -10.92 4.38 -23.52
CA ALA A 136 -10.01 3.28 -23.27
C ALA A 136 -8.79 3.81 -22.51
N THR A 137 -8.39 3.12 -21.45
CA THR A 137 -7.26 3.48 -20.61
C THR A 137 -6.28 2.33 -20.52
N MET A 138 -5.02 2.61 -20.76
CA MET A 138 -3.90 1.74 -20.40
C MET A 138 -3.26 2.32 -19.13
N GLU A 139 -3.25 1.52 -18.06
CA GLU A 139 -2.71 1.92 -16.77
C GLU A 139 -1.49 1.09 -16.42
N THR A 140 -0.47 1.74 -15.93
CA THR A 140 0.73 1.11 -15.37
C THR A 140 0.80 1.42 -13.88
N GLN A 141 0.89 0.39 -13.05
CA GLN A 141 1.16 0.51 -11.63
C GLN A 141 2.59 0.01 -11.36
N ALA A 142 3.46 0.88 -10.93
CA ALA A 142 4.84 0.57 -10.54
C ALA A 142 5.00 0.74 -9.03
N VAL A 143 5.49 -0.29 -8.36
CA VAL A 143 5.78 -0.29 -6.92
C VAL A 143 7.25 -0.63 -6.74
N ALA A 144 7.97 0.22 -6.03
CA ALA A 144 9.39 0.02 -5.78
C ALA A 144 9.62 -1.13 -4.79
N ARG A 145 10.84 -1.66 -4.76
CA ARG A 145 11.25 -2.58 -3.69
C ARG A 145 11.17 -1.88 -2.34
N GLN A 146 10.76 -2.63 -1.30
CA GLN A 146 10.85 -2.16 0.07
C GLN A 146 12.04 -2.84 0.76
N ASP A 147 13.09 -2.10 1.01
CA ASP A 147 14.29 -2.54 1.73
C ASP A 147 14.54 -1.74 3.03
N LYS A 148 13.71 -0.73 3.28
CA LYS A 148 13.70 0.06 4.51
C LYS A 148 12.69 -0.53 5.50
N VAL A 149 13.04 -1.67 6.04
CA VAL A 149 12.17 -2.52 6.87
C VAL A 149 12.61 -2.47 8.34
N SER A 150 11.71 -2.77 9.25
CA SER A 150 12.00 -2.86 10.68
C SER A 150 12.86 -4.08 10.99
N LEU A 151 14.10 -3.86 11.42
CA LEU A 151 14.99 -4.94 11.85
C LEU A 151 14.55 -5.52 13.18
N THR A 152 14.06 -4.69 14.09
CA THR A 152 13.50 -5.11 15.37
C THR A 152 12.39 -6.12 15.21
N ASN A 153 11.55 -5.96 14.17
CA ASN A 153 10.44 -6.87 13.89
C ASN A 153 10.83 -8.01 12.92
N SER A 154 12.10 -8.16 12.57
CA SER A 154 12.55 -9.14 11.56
C SER A 154 11.75 -9.06 10.26
N GLU A 155 11.37 -7.84 9.88
CA GLU A 155 10.51 -7.61 8.72
C GLU A 155 11.21 -7.98 7.41
N ALA A 156 10.56 -8.82 6.61
CA ALA A 156 11.10 -9.25 5.34
C ALA A 156 10.98 -8.15 4.28
N LYS A 157 12.06 -7.91 3.53
CA LYS A 157 12.08 -7.05 2.36
C LYS A 157 11.19 -7.64 1.25
N THR A 158 10.66 -6.78 0.39
CA THR A 158 9.89 -7.21 -0.79
C THR A 158 10.49 -6.64 -2.07
N ALA A 159 10.40 -7.41 -3.14
CA ALA A 159 10.77 -6.96 -4.47
C ALA A 159 9.79 -5.90 -4.97
N GLY A 160 10.26 -5.00 -5.83
CA GLY A 160 9.37 -4.13 -6.60
C GLY A 160 8.69 -4.90 -7.72
N TYR A 161 7.61 -4.34 -8.25
CA TYR A 161 6.87 -4.92 -9.35
C TYR A 161 6.22 -3.85 -10.23
N VAL A 162 5.84 -4.24 -11.44
CA VAL A 162 5.08 -3.42 -12.37
C VAL A 162 3.91 -4.24 -12.90
N LEU A 163 2.70 -3.66 -12.83
CA LEU A 163 1.49 -4.22 -13.39
C LEU A 163 1.02 -3.36 -14.56
N LEU A 164 0.43 -4.00 -15.55
CA LEU A 164 -0.22 -3.37 -16.68
C LEU A 164 -1.70 -3.73 -16.66
N ASN A 165 -2.56 -2.72 -16.71
CA ASN A 165 -4.00 -2.85 -16.70
C ASN A 165 -4.60 -2.20 -17.95
N ILE A 166 -5.73 -2.72 -18.42
CA ILE A 166 -6.49 -2.11 -19.53
C ILE A 166 -7.94 -1.99 -19.11
N PHE A 167 -8.51 -0.81 -19.27
CA PHE A 167 -9.89 -0.51 -18.95
C PHE A 167 -10.59 0.11 -20.15
N GLY A 168 -11.87 -0.17 -20.29
CA GLY A 168 -12.73 0.46 -21.26
C GLY A 168 -14.09 0.79 -20.68
N ALA A 169 -14.70 1.85 -21.18
CA ALA A 169 -16.05 2.22 -20.82
C ALA A 169 -16.81 2.72 -22.05
N TRP A 170 -18.07 2.37 -22.16
CA TRP A 170 -18.95 2.76 -23.25
C TRP A 170 -20.32 3.20 -22.72
N THR A 171 -20.73 4.41 -23.08
CA THR A 171 -22.06 4.92 -22.84
C THR A 171 -22.96 4.46 -23.99
N ILE A 172 -23.75 3.44 -23.75
CA ILE A 172 -24.63 2.82 -24.76
C ILE A 172 -25.78 3.77 -25.09
N ARG A 173 -26.30 4.41 -24.07
CA ARG A 173 -27.32 5.49 -24.14
C ARG A 173 -27.32 6.25 -22.81
N ASP A 174 -28.06 7.35 -22.75
CA ASP A 174 -28.21 8.10 -21.51
C ASP A 174 -28.67 7.21 -20.36
N GLY A 175 -27.97 7.28 -19.25
CA GLY A 175 -28.21 6.46 -18.07
C GLY A 175 -27.72 5.01 -18.17
N VAL A 176 -27.13 4.54 -19.30
CA VAL A 176 -26.64 3.17 -19.45
C VAL A 176 -25.17 3.14 -19.86
N ARG A 177 -24.29 2.69 -18.96
CA ARG A 177 -22.85 2.59 -19.17
C ARG A 177 -22.34 1.16 -18.96
N LEU A 178 -21.63 0.64 -19.94
CA LEU A 178 -20.87 -0.61 -19.85
C LEU A 178 -19.41 -0.29 -19.56
N SER A 179 -18.81 -0.98 -18.60
CA SER A 179 -17.36 -0.91 -18.33
C SER A 179 -16.78 -2.32 -18.30
N ALA A 180 -15.58 -2.49 -18.81
CA ALA A 180 -14.84 -3.74 -18.77
C ALA A 180 -13.35 -3.44 -18.52
N GLY A 181 -12.66 -4.41 -17.92
CA GLY A 181 -11.24 -4.26 -17.69
C GLY A 181 -10.52 -5.58 -17.50
N ILE A 182 -9.22 -5.51 -17.71
CA ILE A 182 -8.27 -6.58 -17.42
C ILE A 182 -7.22 -5.98 -16.50
N GLU A 183 -7.13 -6.51 -15.29
CA GLU A 183 -6.10 -6.17 -14.31
C GLU A 183 -4.98 -7.18 -14.40
N ASN A 184 -3.76 -6.74 -14.15
CA ASN A 184 -2.56 -7.55 -14.27
C ASN A 184 -2.51 -8.32 -15.60
N LEU A 185 -2.59 -7.60 -16.71
CA LEU A 185 -2.68 -8.15 -18.08
C LEU A 185 -1.62 -9.22 -18.37
N LEU A 186 -0.42 -9.02 -17.84
CA LEU A 186 0.73 -9.91 -18.08
C LEU A 186 0.78 -11.10 -17.10
N ASP A 187 -0.20 -11.23 -16.20
CA ASP A 187 -0.25 -12.25 -15.15
C ASP A 187 1.04 -12.30 -14.32
N HIS A 188 1.59 -11.11 -14.00
CA HIS A 188 2.81 -10.99 -13.23
C HIS A 188 2.60 -11.48 -11.81
N LYS A 189 3.48 -12.36 -11.31
CA LYS A 189 3.47 -12.80 -9.91
C LYS A 189 4.20 -11.79 -9.06
N TYR A 190 3.55 -11.28 -8.02
CA TYR A 190 4.10 -10.26 -7.13
C TYR A 190 3.61 -10.46 -5.70
N GLU A 191 4.27 -9.78 -4.77
CA GLU A 191 3.88 -9.73 -3.36
C GLU A 191 3.78 -8.26 -2.93
N GLU A 192 2.65 -7.90 -2.34
CA GLU A 192 2.51 -6.57 -1.74
C GLU A 192 3.21 -6.54 -0.39
N HIS A 193 3.98 -5.49 -0.12
CA HIS A 193 4.72 -5.36 1.14
C HIS A 193 3.81 -5.41 2.37
N LEU A 194 2.62 -4.83 2.27
CA LEU A 194 1.65 -4.76 3.37
C LEU A 194 0.71 -5.97 3.44
N SER A 195 0.81 -6.94 2.52
CA SER A 195 0.00 -8.16 2.59
C SER A 195 0.35 -9.00 3.81
N GLY A 196 -0.57 -9.87 4.21
CA GLY A 196 -0.37 -10.82 5.31
C GLY A 196 0.51 -12.01 4.91
N TYR A 197 0.75 -12.88 5.89
CA TYR A 197 1.41 -14.17 5.71
C TYR A 197 0.38 -15.29 5.81
N ASN A 198 0.57 -16.35 5.02
CA ASN A 198 -0.27 -17.54 5.15
C ASN A 198 -0.06 -18.21 6.52
N ARG A 199 -1.15 -18.43 7.23
CA ARG A 199 -1.18 -19.10 8.55
C ARG A 199 -1.96 -20.42 8.51
N ILE A 200 -2.35 -20.87 7.32
CA ILE A 200 -3.16 -22.07 7.12
C ILE A 200 -2.27 -23.13 6.47
N ASP A 201 -2.13 -24.27 7.13
CA ASP A 201 -1.46 -25.43 6.54
C ASP A 201 -2.33 -26.09 5.46
N GLY A 202 -1.68 -26.69 4.45
CA GLY A 202 -2.36 -27.38 3.36
C GLY A 202 -2.99 -26.45 2.29
N SER A 203 -2.68 -25.16 2.28
CA SER A 203 -3.04 -24.25 1.16
C SER A 203 -1.96 -24.27 0.06
N ASP A 204 -2.30 -23.77 -1.14
CA ASP A 204 -1.34 -23.63 -2.26
C ASP A 204 -0.20 -22.65 -1.97
N VAL A 205 -0.37 -21.76 -0.98
CA VAL A 205 0.68 -20.86 -0.50
C VAL A 205 1.36 -21.51 0.69
N PRO A 206 2.68 -21.69 0.71
CA PRO A 206 3.38 -22.31 1.84
C PRO A 206 3.11 -21.58 3.16
N LEU A 207 3.01 -22.34 4.25
CA LEU A 207 2.83 -21.80 5.61
C LEU A 207 3.98 -20.81 5.92
N GLY A 208 3.64 -19.64 6.45
CA GLY A 208 4.60 -18.59 6.79
C GLY A 208 5.10 -17.76 5.58
N SER A 209 4.68 -18.08 4.37
CA SER A 209 4.97 -17.25 3.19
C SER A 209 4.03 -16.07 3.09
N ARG A 210 4.52 -14.95 2.52
CA ARG A 210 3.68 -13.79 2.23
C ARG A 210 2.61 -14.17 1.20
N LEU A 211 1.40 -13.63 1.38
CA LEU A 211 0.32 -13.85 0.42
C LEU A 211 0.66 -13.15 -0.90
N PRO A 212 0.58 -13.86 -2.04
CA PRO A 212 0.80 -13.27 -3.35
C PRO A 212 -0.30 -12.25 -3.66
N GLY A 213 0.03 -11.28 -4.49
CA GLY A 213 -0.95 -10.38 -5.09
C GLY A 213 -1.87 -11.12 -6.08
N ALA A 214 -2.95 -10.45 -6.46
CA ALA A 214 -3.92 -11.03 -7.39
C ALA A 214 -3.28 -11.28 -8.77
N GLY A 215 -3.51 -12.46 -9.34
CA GLY A 215 -3.21 -12.77 -10.72
C GLY A 215 -4.07 -11.95 -11.69
N ARG A 216 -4.03 -12.31 -12.99
CA ARG A 216 -4.86 -11.65 -14.00
C ARG A 216 -6.33 -11.76 -13.66
N GLY A 217 -6.99 -10.58 -13.54
CA GLY A 217 -8.42 -10.45 -13.31
C GLY A 217 -9.12 -9.86 -14.54
N VAL A 218 -10.37 -10.28 -14.78
CA VAL A 218 -11.23 -9.69 -15.80
C VAL A 218 -12.56 -9.33 -15.17
N PHE A 219 -13.09 -8.15 -15.48
CA PHE A 219 -14.42 -7.77 -15.04
C PHE A 219 -15.23 -7.11 -16.13
N ILE A 220 -16.54 -7.23 -16.02
CA ILE A 220 -17.54 -6.50 -16.81
C ILE A 220 -18.56 -5.92 -15.84
N ARG A 221 -18.91 -4.65 -16.00
CA ARG A 221 -19.89 -3.95 -15.16
C ARG A 221 -20.88 -3.21 -16.05
N LEU A 222 -22.17 -3.41 -15.81
CA LEU A 222 -23.24 -2.60 -16.39
C LEU A 222 -23.80 -1.67 -15.31
N GLY A 223 -23.75 -0.37 -15.57
CA GLY A 223 -24.36 0.68 -14.74
C GLY A 223 -25.63 1.17 -15.41
N VAL A 224 -26.72 1.28 -14.63
CA VAL A 224 -27.99 1.86 -15.08
C VAL A 224 -28.39 2.91 -14.06
N ALA A 225 -28.52 4.17 -14.51
CA ALA A 225 -29.07 5.27 -13.73
C ALA A 225 -30.52 5.51 -14.19
N GLY A 226 -31.45 5.61 -13.23
CA GLY A 226 -32.84 5.94 -13.45
C GLY A 226 -33.13 7.42 -13.24
#